data_1a7374365798f2744084847f3af466be
#
_entry.id   1a7374365798f2744084847f3af466be
#
_cell.length_a   1.000
_cell.length_b   1.000
_cell.length_c   1.000
_cell.angle_alpha   90.00
_cell.angle_beta   90.00
_cell.angle_gamma   90.00
#
_symmetry.space_group_name_H-M   'P 1'
#
loop_
_entity.id
_entity.type
_entity.pdbx_description
1 polymer ?
#
loop_
_entity_poly.entity_id
_entity_poly.type
_entity_poly.pdbx_seq_one_letter_code
_entity_poly.pdbx_strand_id
1 'polypeptide(L)'
;MKKWFYKYLMMFVMLAITVLICALMWNHGFWPVFITAIGGLLLTAFAVFFFGVFTGLIYADHKLIRFTKKLKKLMNEASTIYVMGHAYSDLDSVGASYGLYYALRDTYNVKMVANKQTTLARTLVDFLRFSDKECKIYDYNEIKHTIDENALLIVVDTHRPVIMDFKEMYDRIDNVVIIDHHRKSEDFVDETVIKYMKSTASSACEIVTLIIRLLGVDRPATVAATALLSGIMLDTKNFVMSTGPTTFKCAAFLRQNRADPVLIKKMFSESVEVCKRKYDIVSHVELYENVAIAKTENQDQYTRIATAQAADELLTINGVVASFVMCPSGEEINISARSFGDVDVQKIMARLGGGGHKTAAACQIKTKDFKLVEKRLRAAISEFM
;
A
#
# COMPACT_ATOMS: atom_id res chain seq x y z
N MET A 1 -23.12 9.58 8.76
CA MET A 1 -24.56 9.75 9.03
C MET A 1 -25.32 10.43 7.88
N LYS A 2 -24.89 11.59 7.35
CA LYS A 2 -25.64 12.31 6.29
C LYS A 2 -25.94 11.49 5.01
N LYS A 3 -24.98 10.71 4.48
CA LYS A 3 -25.19 9.91 3.25
C LYS A 3 -26.23 8.78 3.44
N TRP A 4 -26.23 8.12 4.59
CA TRP A 4 -27.24 7.11 4.93
C TRP A 4 -28.62 7.77 5.08
N PHE A 5 -28.66 8.95 5.70
CA PHE A 5 -29.88 9.71 5.84
C PHE A 5 -30.51 10.06 4.49
N TYR A 6 -29.73 10.60 3.52
CA TYR A 6 -30.24 10.91 2.19
C TYR A 6 -30.68 9.66 1.40
N LYS A 7 -29.97 8.54 1.56
CA LYS A 7 -30.35 7.26 0.93
C LYS A 7 -31.71 6.77 1.43
N TYR A 8 -31.89 6.75 2.75
CA TYR A 8 -33.19 6.34 3.34
C TYR A 8 -34.27 7.39 3.08
N LEU A 9 -33.94 8.67 3.12
CA LEU A 9 -34.88 9.74 2.80
C LEU A 9 -35.40 9.63 1.37
N MET A 10 -34.53 9.40 0.39
CA MET A 10 -34.92 9.23 -1.02
C MET A 10 -35.79 7.98 -1.22
N MET A 11 -35.43 6.87 -0.57
CA MET A 11 -36.23 5.63 -0.59
C MET A 11 -37.60 5.83 0.05
N PHE A 12 -37.64 6.55 1.19
CA PHE A 12 -38.90 6.88 1.87
C PHE A 12 -39.79 7.80 1.04
N VAL A 13 -39.22 8.82 0.39
CA VAL A 13 -39.95 9.72 -0.52
C VAL A 13 -40.52 8.98 -1.72
N MET A 14 -39.72 8.10 -2.36
CA MET A 14 -40.21 7.28 -3.49
C MET A 14 -41.33 6.33 -3.07
N LEU A 15 -41.23 5.71 -1.90
CA LEU A 15 -42.27 4.85 -1.35
C LEU A 15 -43.56 5.64 -1.02
N ALA A 16 -43.42 6.82 -0.41
CA ALA A 16 -44.54 7.70 -0.10
C ALA A 16 -45.27 8.18 -1.38
N ILE A 17 -44.53 8.53 -2.42
CA ILE A 17 -45.09 8.91 -3.73
C ILE A 17 -45.84 7.72 -4.34
N THR A 18 -45.31 6.50 -4.29
CA THR A 18 -45.95 5.30 -4.82
C THR A 18 -47.28 5.02 -4.06
N VAL A 19 -47.25 5.12 -2.73
CA VAL A 19 -48.47 4.94 -1.89
C VAL A 19 -49.53 5.99 -2.21
N LEU A 20 -49.11 7.26 -2.39
CA LEU A 20 -50.01 8.35 -2.75
C LEU A 20 -50.66 8.14 -4.11
N ILE A 21 -49.89 7.73 -5.13
CA ILE A 21 -50.41 7.43 -6.47
C ILE A 21 -51.39 6.22 -6.39
N CYS A 22 -51.06 5.18 -5.66
CA CYS A 22 -51.95 4.05 -5.47
C CYS A 22 -53.27 4.46 -4.78
N ALA A 23 -53.22 5.35 -3.78
CA ALA A 23 -54.42 5.88 -3.11
C ALA A 23 -55.28 6.72 -4.04
N LEU A 24 -54.67 7.56 -4.88
CA LEU A 24 -55.40 8.37 -5.88
C LEU A 24 -56.04 7.51 -6.98
N MET A 25 -55.47 6.36 -7.29
CA MET A 25 -55.97 5.44 -8.31
C MET A 25 -56.97 4.40 -7.76
N TRP A 26 -57.23 4.38 -6.45
CA TRP A 26 -58.07 3.37 -5.78
C TRP A 26 -59.46 3.24 -6.43
N ASN A 27 -60.05 4.31 -6.88
CA ASN A 27 -61.35 4.34 -7.53
C ASN A 27 -61.35 3.80 -8.98
N HIS A 28 -60.16 3.53 -9.55
CA HIS A 28 -60.03 3.05 -10.96
C HIS A 28 -59.99 1.50 -11.03
N GLY A 29 -60.14 0.80 -9.92
CA GLY A 29 -60.20 -0.66 -9.86
C GLY A 29 -58.84 -1.30 -9.50
N PHE A 30 -58.87 -2.61 -9.23
CA PHE A 30 -57.72 -3.37 -8.70
C PHE A 30 -56.52 -3.37 -9.64
N TRP A 31 -56.70 -3.58 -10.92
CA TRP A 31 -55.57 -3.73 -11.86
C TRP A 31 -54.71 -2.50 -12.01
N PRO A 32 -55.27 -1.28 -12.20
CA PRO A 32 -54.42 -0.08 -12.23
C PRO A 32 -53.61 0.17 -10.98
N VAL A 33 -54.22 -0.07 -9.78
CA VAL A 33 -53.53 0.08 -8.50
C VAL A 33 -52.39 -0.93 -8.36
N PHE A 34 -52.64 -2.20 -8.75
CA PHE A 34 -51.67 -3.29 -8.67
C PHE A 34 -50.44 -3.03 -9.60
N ILE A 35 -50.69 -2.61 -10.88
CA ILE A 35 -49.62 -2.28 -11.83
C ILE A 35 -48.80 -1.10 -11.34
N THR A 36 -49.44 -0.07 -10.78
CA THR A 36 -48.74 1.10 -10.24
C THR A 36 -47.88 0.75 -9.03
N ALA A 37 -48.38 -0.11 -8.13
CA ALA A 37 -47.63 -0.58 -6.98
C ALA A 37 -46.40 -1.39 -7.37
N ILE A 38 -46.51 -2.31 -8.34
CA ILE A 38 -45.38 -3.09 -8.85
C ILE A 38 -44.38 -2.19 -9.57
N GLY A 39 -44.84 -1.28 -10.41
CA GLY A 39 -44.01 -0.32 -11.13
C GLY A 39 -43.20 0.58 -10.17
N GLY A 40 -43.85 1.08 -9.09
CA GLY A 40 -43.20 1.86 -8.06
C GLY A 40 -42.15 1.06 -7.26
N LEU A 41 -42.46 -0.20 -6.93
CA LEU A 41 -41.48 -1.11 -6.28
C LEU A 41 -40.25 -1.39 -7.15
N LEU A 42 -40.47 -1.65 -8.44
CA LEU A 42 -39.38 -1.87 -9.41
C LEU A 42 -38.53 -0.61 -9.61
N LEU A 43 -39.16 0.56 -9.69
CA LEU A 43 -38.45 1.86 -9.79
C LEU A 43 -37.63 2.15 -8.53
N THR A 44 -38.17 1.84 -7.36
CA THR A 44 -37.47 1.99 -6.07
C THR A 44 -36.28 1.03 -5.98
N ALA A 45 -36.47 -0.23 -6.36
CA ALA A 45 -35.41 -1.22 -6.42
C ALA A 45 -34.31 -0.83 -7.42
N PHE A 46 -34.68 -0.34 -8.60
CA PHE A 46 -33.77 0.18 -9.63
C PHE A 46 -33.00 1.40 -9.13
N ALA A 47 -33.68 2.36 -8.49
CA ALA A 47 -33.05 3.55 -7.93
C ALA A 47 -32.04 3.18 -6.82
N VAL A 48 -32.39 2.23 -5.93
CA VAL A 48 -31.48 1.73 -4.88
C VAL A 48 -30.29 1.00 -5.49
N PHE A 49 -30.50 0.18 -6.52
CA PHE A 49 -29.46 -0.53 -7.23
C PHE A 49 -28.55 0.47 -7.98
N PHE A 50 -29.15 1.39 -8.75
CA PHE A 50 -28.43 2.39 -9.54
C PHE A 50 -27.64 3.34 -8.64
N PHE A 51 -28.22 3.80 -7.52
CA PHE A 51 -27.54 4.63 -6.54
C PHE A 51 -26.40 3.84 -5.84
N GLY A 52 -26.59 2.56 -5.58
CA GLY A 52 -25.55 1.66 -5.06
C GLY A 52 -24.38 1.47 -6.03
N VAL A 53 -24.68 1.32 -7.32
CA VAL A 53 -23.69 1.19 -8.40
C VAL A 53 -23.00 2.54 -8.68
N PHE A 54 -23.76 3.63 -8.75
CA PHE A 54 -23.25 4.96 -9.10
C PHE A 54 -22.43 5.62 -7.98
N THR A 55 -22.76 5.37 -6.71
CA THR A 55 -21.99 5.92 -5.57
C THR A 55 -20.68 5.18 -5.34
N GLY A 56 -20.36 4.17 -6.18
CA GLY A 56 -19.09 3.48 -6.12
C GLY A 56 -18.77 3.04 -4.69
N LEU A 57 -19.71 2.30 -4.05
CA LEU A 57 -19.41 1.66 -2.78
C LEU A 57 -18.17 0.81 -2.97
N ILE A 58 -17.03 1.36 -2.56
CA ILE A 58 -15.83 0.55 -2.40
C ILE A 58 -16.25 -0.52 -1.40
N TYR A 59 -16.24 -1.77 -1.84
CA TYR A 59 -16.49 -2.92 -0.99
C TYR A 59 -15.36 -3.01 0.03
N ALA A 60 -15.47 -2.24 1.12
CA ALA A 60 -14.72 -2.58 2.31
C ALA A 60 -15.26 -3.92 2.80
N ASP A 61 -14.39 -4.90 2.96
CA ASP A 61 -14.82 -6.19 3.48
C ASP A 61 -15.32 -6.03 4.94
N HIS A 62 -16.13 -6.96 5.39
CA HIS A 62 -16.70 -6.92 6.75
C HIS A 62 -15.62 -6.93 7.85
N LYS A 63 -14.41 -7.46 7.55
CA LYS A 63 -13.28 -7.45 8.49
C LYS A 63 -12.74 -6.04 8.65
N LEU A 64 -12.57 -5.30 7.54
CA LEU A 64 -12.11 -3.91 7.58
C LEU A 64 -13.10 -3.00 8.30
N ILE A 65 -14.42 -3.16 8.05
CA ILE A 65 -15.46 -2.38 8.75
C ILE A 65 -15.40 -2.63 10.26
N ARG A 66 -15.29 -3.90 10.69
CA ARG A 66 -15.17 -4.25 12.12
C ARG A 66 -13.88 -3.74 12.73
N PHE A 67 -12.76 -3.87 12.00
CA PHE A 67 -11.48 -3.33 12.41
C PHE A 67 -11.54 -1.81 12.60
N THR A 68 -12.06 -1.06 11.61
CA THR A 68 -12.17 0.41 11.70
C THR A 68 -13.06 0.85 12.87
N LYS A 69 -14.11 0.09 13.21
CA LYS A 69 -14.90 0.36 14.41
C LYS A 69 -14.10 0.16 15.71
N LYS A 70 -13.29 -0.90 15.81
CA LYS A 70 -12.40 -1.14 16.96
C LYS A 70 -11.32 -0.06 17.04
N LEU A 71 -10.70 0.27 15.91
CA LEU A 71 -9.70 1.34 15.81
C LEU A 71 -10.29 2.66 16.31
N LYS A 72 -11.50 3.03 15.87
CA LYS A 72 -12.17 4.25 16.33
C LYS A 72 -12.42 4.26 17.84
N LYS A 73 -12.72 3.12 18.46
CA LYS A 73 -12.86 3.02 19.91
C LYS A 73 -11.54 3.32 20.60
N LEU A 74 -10.44 2.68 20.19
CA LEU A 74 -9.11 2.93 20.76
C LEU A 74 -8.66 4.39 20.58
N MET A 75 -8.90 4.97 19.41
CA MET A 75 -8.59 6.39 19.15
C MET A 75 -9.33 7.34 20.09
N ASN A 76 -10.58 7.02 20.45
CA ASN A 76 -11.37 7.85 21.38
C ASN A 76 -10.89 7.72 22.84
N GLU A 77 -10.21 6.64 23.18
CA GLU A 77 -9.66 6.36 24.53
C GLU A 77 -8.22 6.88 24.66
N ALA A 78 -7.54 7.13 23.55
CA ALA A 78 -6.14 7.53 23.51
C ALA A 78 -5.93 9.02 23.86
N SER A 79 -4.91 9.29 24.67
CA SER A 79 -4.41 10.64 24.97
C SER A 79 -3.68 11.26 23.77
N THR A 80 -2.83 10.46 23.14
CA THR A 80 -2.04 10.79 21.93
C THR A 80 -1.96 9.56 21.03
N ILE A 81 -2.14 9.79 19.73
CA ILE A 81 -2.00 8.77 18.70
C ILE A 81 -0.67 8.99 17.97
N TYR A 82 0.17 7.97 17.95
CA TYR A 82 1.40 7.96 17.18
C TYR A 82 1.21 7.09 15.94
N VAL A 83 1.59 7.61 14.77
CA VAL A 83 1.54 6.85 13.51
C VAL A 83 2.96 6.68 13.00
N MET A 84 3.38 5.44 12.81
CA MET A 84 4.74 5.07 12.46
C MET A 84 4.75 3.97 11.41
N GLY A 85 5.76 3.95 10.55
CA GLY A 85 6.00 2.90 9.57
C GLY A 85 7.21 2.03 9.91
N HIS A 86 7.81 1.45 8.87
CA HIS A 86 9.03 0.63 9.00
C HIS A 86 10.30 1.46 8.83
N ALA A 87 11.42 0.93 9.33
CA ALA A 87 12.76 1.48 9.10
C ALA A 87 13.07 1.52 7.60
N TYR A 88 13.82 2.56 7.17
CA TYR A 88 14.03 2.85 5.75
C TYR A 88 12.71 3.04 4.98
N SER A 89 11.75 3.70 5.63
CA SER A 89 10.40 3.92 5.14
C SER A 89 10.39 4.44 3.69
N ASP A 90 9.60 3.81 2.86
CA ASP A 90 9.40 4.16 1.46
C ASP A 90 8.11 4.98 1.25
N LEU A 91 7.68 5.15 0.00
CA LEU A 91 6.51 5.97 -0.31
C LEU A 91 5.21 5.33 0.18
N ASP A 92 5.13 3.98 0.34
CA ASP A 92 3.93 3.35 0.88
C ASP A 92 3.85 3.57 2.39
N SER A 93 4.92 3.32 3.11
CA SER A 93 5.01 3.51 4.54
C SER A 93 4.77 4.96 4.96
N VAL A 94 5.45 5.93 4.31
CA VAL A 94 5.28 7.37 4.59
C VAL A 94 3.90 7.86 4.13
N GLY A 95 3.44 7.43 2.95
CA GLY A 95 2.12 7.80 2.40
C GLY A 95 0.96 7.32 3.26
N ALA A 96 1.02 6.07 3.75
CA ALA A 96 0.04 5.50 4.66
C ALA A 96 0.03 6.22 6.02
N SER A 97 1.23 6.48 6.59
CA SER A 97 1.37 7.23 7.83
C SER A 97 0.77 8.63 7.73
N TYR A 98 1.10 9.36 6.66
CA TYR A 98 0.56 10.69 6.43
C TYR A 98 -0.94 10.68 6.15
N GLY A 99 -1.45 9.71 5.40
CA GLY A 99 -2.88 9.56 5.12
C GLY A 99 -3.71 9.42 6.40
N LEU A 100 -3.24 8.62 7.37
CA LEU A 100 -3.86 8.50 8.68
C LEU A 100 -3.70 9.79 9.50
N TYR A 101 -2.50 10.35 9.60
CA TYR A 101 -2.25 11.61 10.27
C TYR A 101 -3.23 12.68 9.78
N TYR A 102 -3.33 12.88 8.46
CA TYR A 102 -4.23 13.86 7.87
C TYR A 102 -5.71 13.61 8.23
N ALA A 103 -6.12 12.35 8.21
CA ALA A 103 -7.51 11.99 8.51
C ALA A 103 -7.91 12.19 9.98
N LEU A 104 -6.95 12.16 10.88
CA LEU A 104 -7.18 12.13 12.33
C LEU A 104 -6.87 13.45 13.02
N ARG A 105 -6.00 14.30 12.49
CA ARG A 105 -5.43 15.48 13.16
C ARG A 105 -6.45 16.52 13.62
N ASP A 106 -7.58 16.66 12.90
CA ASP A 106 -8.62 17.64 13.26
C ASP A 106 -9.50 17.16 14.43
N THR A 107 -9.41 15.87 14.80
CA THR A 107 -10.26 15.27 15.84
C THR A 107 -9.45 14.76 17.01
N TYR A 108 -8.21 14.34 16.80
CA TYR A 108 -7.35 13.69 17.79
C TYR A 108 -5.98 14.36 17.86
N ASN A 109 -5.31 14.21 19.01
CA ASN A 109 -3.90 14.58 19.14
C ASN A 109 -3.03 13.52 18.44
N VAL A 110 -2.65 13.76 17.19
CA VAL A 110 -1.93 12.81 16.35
C VAL A 110 -0.53 13.31 16.03
N LYS A 111 0.45 12.42 16.13
CA LYS A 111 1.85 12.68 15.77
C LYS A 111 2.32 11.64 14.75
N MET A 112 2.82 12.11 13.60
CA MET A 112 3.50 11.27 12.64
C MET A 112 4.96 11.10 13.06
N VAL A 113 5.43 9.85 13.12
CA VAL A 113 6.78 9.50 13.60
C VAL A 113 7.54 8.80 12.48
N ALA A 114 8.72 9.29 12.16
CA ALA A 114 9.61 8.66 11.18
C ALA A 114 11.06 9.13 11.36
N ASN A 115 12.00 8.22 11.10
CA ASN A 115 13.41 8.56 11.08
C ASN A 115 13.75 9.31 9.78
N LYS A 116 13.91 10.61 9.91
CA LYS A 116 14.19 11.54 8.80
C LYS A 116 15.52 11.30 8.10
N GLN A 117 16.46 10.60 8.74
CA GLN A 117 17.80 10.34 8.21
C GLN A 117 17.83 9.08 7.34
N THR A 118 17.08 8.06 7.72
CA THR A 118 17.11 6.75 7.07
C THR A 118 15.98 6.55 6.05
N THR A 119 14.93 7.39 6.05
CA THR A 119 13.81 7.25 5.10
C THR A 119 14.28 7.28 3.65
N LEU A 120 13.76 6.36 2.85
CA LEU A 120 13.97 6.32 1.39
C LEU A 120 13.00 7.24 0.64
N ALA A 121 11.88 7.64 1.29
CA ALA A 121 10.86 8.52 0.73
C ALA A 121 11.18 10.02 0.91
N ARG A 122 12.43 10.44 0.79
CA ARG A 122 12.85 11.85 1.02
C ARG A 122 12.05 12.84 0.18
N THR A 123 11.83 12.53 -1.10
CA THR A 123 11.06 13.39 -2.01
C THR A 123 9.61 13.59 -1.55
N LEU A 124 8.98 12.55 -1.00
CA LEU A 124 7.64 12.66 -0.42
C LEU A 124 7.67 13.45 0.89
N VAL A 125 8.63 13.20 1.78
CA VAL A 125 8.80 13.95 3.04
C VAL A 125 8.98 15.44 2.77
N ASP A 126 9.81 15.81 1.80
CA ASP A 126 10.03 17.21 1.42
C ASP A 126 8.77 17.84 0.83
N PHE A 127 8.04 17.10 -0.01
CA PHE A 127 6.74 17.55 -0.53
C PHE A 127 5.74 17.78 0.59
N LEU A 128 5.62 16.87 1.57
CA LEU A 128 4.72 17.02 2.71
C LEU A 128 5.06 18.27 3.54
N ARG A 129 6.33 18.47 3.87
CA ARG A 129 6.80 19.64 4.63
C ARG A 129 6.55 20.96 3.92
N PHE A 130 6.69 20.98 2.59
CA PHE A 130 6.43 22.17 1.80
C PHE A 130 4.94 22.46 1.68
N SER A 131 4.12 21.43 1.43
CA SER A 131 2.70 21.57 1.08
C SER A 131 1.76 21.61 2.28
N ASP A 132 2.17 21.03 3.43
CA ASP A 132 1.40 20.99 4.68
C ASP A 132 2.25 21.51 5.83
N LYS A 133 2.13 22.81 6.13
CA LYS A 133 2.91 23.48 7.18
C LYS A 133 2.57 23.01 8.60
N GLU A 134 1.43 22.38 8.79
CA GLU A 134 0.98 21.84 10.08
C GLU A 134 1.55 20.44 10.33
N CYS A 135 1.94 19.74 9.26
CA CYS A 135 2.53 18.41 9.38
C CYS A 135 3.94 18.48 9.94
N LYS A 136 4.09 18.05 11.19
CA LYS A 136 5.39 17.84 11.81
C LYS A 136 5.67 16.34 11.91
N ILE A 137 6.76 15.91 11.28
CA ILE A 137 7.28 14.55 11.40
C ILE A 137 8.28 14.57 12.55
N TYR A 138 8.04 13.71 13.54
CA TYR A 138 8.85 13.63 14.75
C TYR A 138 9.83 12.46 14.68
N ASP A 139 11.02 12.66 15.25
CA ASP A 139 11.91 11.57 15.63
C ASP A 139 11.54 11.08 17.03
N TYR A 140 11.86 9.81 17.35
CA TYR A 140 11.58 9.23 18.67
C TYR A 140 12.14 10.06 19.81
N ASN A 141 13.36 10.57 19.69
CA ASN A 141 14.00 11.36 20.71
C ASN A 141 13.29 12.69 21.00
N GLU A 142 12.56 13.24 20.02
CA GLU A 142 11.77 14.46 20.19
C GLU A 142 10.50 14.22 21.02
N ILE A 143 9.97 12.98 21.03
CA ILE A 143 8.65 12.68 21.59
C ILE A 143 8.64 11.64 22.70
N LYS A 144 9.73 10.90 22.95
CA LYS A 144 9.77 9.81 23.94
C LYS A 144 9.28 10.18 25.34
N HIS A 145 9.43 11.44 25.73
CA HIS A 145 8.97 11.97 27.03
C HIS A 145 7.49 12.38 27.06
N THR A 146 6.81 12.37 25.89
CA THR A 146 5.37 12.65 25.77
C THR A 146 4.51 11.40 25.70
N ILE A 147 5.13 10.21 25.72
CA ILE A 147 4.44 8.91 25.69
C ILE A 147 3.94 8.59 27.09
N ASP A 148 2.64 8.51 27.27
CA ASP A 148 1.96 8.13 28.51
C ASP A 148 1.28 6.75 28.38
N GLU A 149 0.66 6.29 29.45
CA GLU A 149 -0.03 4.99 29.55
C GLU A 149 -1.26 4.85 28.62
N ASN A 150 -1.87 5.98 28.22
CA ASN A 150 -3.02 6.01 27.34
C ASN A 150 -2.63 6.29 25.87
N ALA A 151 -1.34 6.23 25.55
CA ALA A 151 -0.87 6.39 24.19
C ALA A 151 -1.36 5.24 23.28
N LEU A 152 -1.65 5.55 22.02
CA LEU A 152 -1.95 4.58 20.98
C LEU A 152 -0.88 4.65 19.89
N LEU A 153 -0.27 3.51 19.57
CA LEU A 153 0.65 3.38 18.45
C LEU A 153 -0.07 2.70 17.28
N ILE A 154 -0.13 3.36 16.13
CA ILE A 154 -0.59 2.77 14.87
C ILE A 154 0.63 2.55 13.99
N VAL A 155 0.97 1.29 13.74
CA VAL A 155 2.05 0.90 12.84
C VAL A 155 1.47 0.54 11.49
N VAL A 156 2.01 1.13 10.43
CA VAL A 156 1.59 0.86 9.05
C VAL A 156 2.72 0.19 8.28
N ASP A 157 2.34 -0.61 7.28
CA ASP A 157 3.23 -1.21 6.30
C ASP A 157 4.30 -2.16 6.88
N THR A 158 4.10 -2.60 8.10
CA THR A 158 4.88 -3.70 8.70
C THR A 158 4.16 -4.31 9.89
N HIS A 159 4.39 -5.59 10.10
CA HIS A 159 3.95 -6.34 11.28
C HIS A 159 5.13 -6.95 12.05
N ARG A 160 6.37 -6.60 11.67
CA ARG A 160 7.60 -7.16 12.21
C ARG A 160 8.28 -6.15 13.12
N PRO A 161 8.34 -6.40 14.46
CA PRO A 161 8.93 -5.44 15.39
C PRO A 161 10.38 -5.07 15.07
N VAL A 162 11.15 -6.01 14.52
CA VAL A 162 12.57 -5.83 14.22
C VAL A 162 12.86 -4.85 13.08
N ILE A 163 11.86 -4.57 12.24
CA ILE A 163 11.99 -3.59 11.16
C ILE A 163 11.11 -2.36 11.33
N MET A 164 10.42 -2.20 12.47
CA MET A 164 9.74 -0.95 12.81
C MET A 164 10.74 0.19 12.92
N ASP A 165 10.34 1.39 12.56
CA ASP A 165 11.26 2.54 12.50
C ASP A 165 11.86 2.87 13.87
N PHE A 166 11.04 2.80 14.92
CA PHE A 166 11.45 2.92 16.31
C PHE A 166 10.82 1.79 17.13
N LYS A 167 11.53 0.66 17.22
CA LYS A 167 11.09 -0.51 18.00
C LYS A 167 10.82 -0.17 19.46
N GLU A 168 11.55 0.81 20.02
CA GLU A 168 11.38 1.29 21.38
C GLU A 168 9.98 1.84 21.66
N MET A 169 9.30 2.38 20.66
CA MET A 169 7.89 2.80 20.79
C MET A 169 6.96 1.61 20.90
N TYR A 170 7.20 0.56 20.12
CA TYR A 170 6.44 -0.69 20.18
C TYR A 170 6.62 -1.38 21.53
N ASP A 171 7.84 -1.40 22.06
CA ASP A 171 8.17 -2.04 23.35
C ASP A 171 7.59 -1.26 24.56
N ARG A 172 7.25 0.03 24.39
CA ARG A 172 6.81 0.92 25.47
C ARG A 172 5.31 1.21 25.49
N ILE A 173 4.64 1.14 24.38
CA ILE A 173 3.21 1.47 24.24
C ILE A 173 2.41 0.17 24.22
N ASP A 174 1.50 0.00 25.21
CA ASP A 174 0.68 -1.22 25.33
C ASP A 174 -0.42 -1.28 24.27
N ASN A 175 -1.01 -0.12 23.92
CA ASN A 175 -2.06 -0.06 22.90
C ASN A 175 -1.45 0.06 21.51
N VAL A 176 -1.31 -1.07 20.81
CA VAL A 176 -0.73 -1.13 19.47
C VAL A 176 -1.76 -1.62 18.46
N VAL A 177 -1.77 -0.98 17.29
CA VAL A 177 -2.59 -1.37 16.13
C VAL A 177 -1.68 -1.52 14.91
N ILE A 178 -1.82 -2.63 14.19
CA ILE A 178 -1.07 -2.91 12.96
C ILE A 178 -1.99 -2.83 11.74
N ILE A 179 -1.54 -2.14 10.70
CA ILE A 179 -2.19 -2.06 9.38
C ILE A 179 -1.16 -2.44 8.34
N ASP A 180 -1.28 -3.64 7.75
CA ASP A 180 -0.24 -4.16 6.87
C ASP A 180 -0.81 -5.01 5.73
N HIS A 181 -0.08 -5.08 4.62
CA HIS A 181 -0.41 -5.89 3.45
C HIS A 181 0.58 -7.03 3.19
N HIS A 182 1.66 -7.13 3.95
CA HIS A 182 2.65 -8.17 3.81
C HIS A 182 2.13 -9.55 4.24
N ARG A 183 2.74 -10.62 3.74
CA ARG A 183 2.49 -12.00 4.20
C ARG A 183 3.04 -12.18 5.61
N LYS A 184 2.32 -12.95 6.43
CA LYS A 184 2.75 -13.26 7.81
C LYS A 184 4.14 -13.87 7.80
N SER A 185 5.04 -13.32 8.61
CA SER A 185 6.42 -13.78 8.83
C SER A 185 6.53 -14.55 10.14
N GLU A 186 7.66 -15.20 10.38
CA GLU A 186 7.92 -15.94 11.63
C GLU A 186 8.08 -15.00 12.84
N ASP A 187 8.70 -13.83 12.63
CA ASP A 187 8.90 -12.78 13.64
C ASP A 187 7.72 -11.79 13.71
N PHE A 188 6.54 -12.35 13.79
CA PHE A 188 5.28 -11.61 13.81
C PHE A 188 5.02 -10.94 15.17
N VAL A 189 4.34 -9.79 15.18
CA VAL A 189 3.85 -9.14 16.41
C VAL A 189 3.00 -10.09 17.26
N ASP A 190 2.91 -9.80 18.56
CA ASP A 190 2.08 -10.57 19.49
C ASP A 190 0.63 -10.72 18.97
N GLU A 191 0.03 -11.90 19.22
CA GLU A 191 -1.34 -12.20 18.82
C GLU A 191 -2.40 -11.33 19.54
N THR A 192 -2.05 -10.73 20.67
CA THR A 192 -2.91 -9.81 21.44
C THR A 192 -3.07 -8.45 20.75
N VAL A 193 -2.15 -8.07 19.88
CA VAL A 193 -2.17 -6.79 19.15
C VAL A 193 -3.35 -6.74 18.18
N ILE A 194 -4.09 -5.63 18.18
CA ILE A 194 -5.17 -5.39 17.22
C ILE A 194 -4.57 -5.15 15.84
N LYS A 195 -4.96 -5.96 14.86
CA LYS A 195 -4.35 -5.94 13.54
C LYS A 195 -5.35 -6.09 12.40
N TYR A 196 -5.05 -5.41 11.30
CA TYR A 196 -5.65 -5.65 10.01
C TYR A 196 -4.56 -5.95 9.00
N MET A 197 -4.49 -7.20 8.59
CA MET A 197 -3.54 -7.68 7.59
C MET A 197 -4.27 -8.24 6.40
N LYS A 198 -3.87 -7.80 5.19
CA LYS A 198 -4.50 -8.24 3.94
C LYS A 198 -3.47 -8.36 2.82
N SER A 199 -2.86 -9.52 2.69
CA SER A 199 -1.83 -9.81 1.68
C SER A 199 -2.32 -9.76 0.22
N THR A 200 -3.63 -9.58 0.01
CA THR A 200 -4.22 -9.34 -1.32
C THR A 200 -4.46 -7.85 -1.61
N ALA A 201 -4.20 -6.96 -0.66
CA ALA A 201 -4.16 -5.53 -0.92
C ALA A 201 -2.86 -5.19 -1.64
N SER A 202 -2.89 -4.19 -2.49
CA SER A 202 -1.71 -3.77 -3.26
C SER A 202 -0.65 -3.10 -2.40
N SER A 203 -1.06 -2.43 -1.33
CA SER A 203 -0.21 -1.58 -0.50
C SER A 203 -0.90 -1.24 0.83
N ALA A 204 -0.15 -0.76 1.81
CA ALA A 204 -0.71 -0.18 3.04
C ALA A 204 -1.52 1.09 2.73
N CYS A 205 -1.11 1.89 1.75
CA CYS A 205 -1.86 3.05 1.25
C CYS A 205 -3.24 2.68 0.70
N GLU A 206 -3.42 1.53 0.03
CA GLU A 206 -4.73 1.03 -0.37
C GLU A 206 -5.62 0.82 0.86
N ILE A 207 -5.11 0.11 1.86
CA ILE A 207 -5.85 -0.18 3.10
C ILE A 207 -6.21 1.11 3.84
N VAL A 208 -5.25 2.02 3.99
CA VAL A 208 -5.48 3.33 4.65
C VAL A 208 -6.49 4.16 3.88
N THR A 209 -6.46 4.16 2.53
CA THR A 209 -7.47 4.84 1.71
C THR A 209 -8.89 4.35 2.02
N LEU A 210 -9.06 3.05 2.23
CA LEU A 210 -10.35 2.48 2.64
C LEU A 210 -10.74 2.87 4.06
N ILE A 211 -9.77 2.86 5.00
CA ILE A 211 -10.00 3.22 6.41
C ILE A 211 -10.43 4.68 6.53
N ILE A 212 -9.72 5.63 5.92
CA ILE A 212 -10.07 7.06 6.00
C ILE A 212 -11.46 7.34 5.44
N ARG A 213 -11.86 6.63 4.39
CA ARG A 213 -13.24 6.72 3.86
C ARG A 213 -14.28 6.16 4.83
N LEU A 214 -13.99 5.04 5.51
CA LEU A 214 -14.87 4.49 6.57
C LEU A 214 -14.96 5.42 7.78
N LEU A 215 -13.92 6.21 8.05
CA LEU A 215 -13.91 7.26 9.08
C LEU A 215 -14.67 8.51 8.65
N GLY A 216 -15.10 8.61 7.39
CA GLY A 216 -15.91 9.70 6.86
C GLY A 216 -15.14 10.79 6.12
N VAL A 217 -13.86 10.58 5.83
CA VAL A 217 -13.05 11.48 5.01
C VAL A 217 -13.34 11.21 3.53
N ASP A 218 -14.36 11.85 3.02
CA ASP A 218 -14.79 11.71 1.61
C ASP A 218 -14.01 12.60 0.63
N ARG A 219 -13.33 13.63 1.16
CA ARG A 219 -12.55 14.61 0.36
C ARG A 219 -11.22 14.91 1.04
N PRO A 220 -10.25 13.98 0.97
CA PRO A 220 -8.89 14.28 1.44
C PRO A 220 -8.29 15.42 0.62
N ALA A 221 -7.45 16.25 1.25
CA ALA A 221 -6.72 17.28 0.53
C ALA A 221 -5.80 16.67 -0.54
N THR A 222 -5.49 17.46 -1.56
CA THR A 222 -4.60 17.06 -2.66
C THR A 222 -3.29 16.46 -2.17
N VAL A 223 -2.72 17.00 -1.09
CA VAL A 223 -1.47 16.50 -0.49
C VAL A 223 -1.64 15.08 0.04
N ALA A 224 -2.70 14.81 0.82
CA ALA A 224 -2.98 13.48 1.35
C ALA A 224 -3.34 12.47 0.24
N ALA A 225 -4.14 12.91 -0.73
CA ALA A 225 -4.48 12.09 -1.88
C ALA A 225 -3.23 11.72 -2.71
N THR A 226 -2.30 12.68 -2.91
CA THR A 226 -1.05 12.44 -3.64
C THR A 226 -0.12 11.50 -2.87
N ALA A 227 0.02 11.68 -1.55
CA ALA A 227 0.83 10.81 -0.71
C ALA A 227 0.32 9.36 -0.72
N LEU A 228 -0.99 9.15 -0.54
CA LEU A 228 -1.59 7.81 -0.60
C LEU A 228 -1.45 7.17 -2.00
N LEU A 229 -1.64 7.95 -3.07
CA LEU A 229 -1.49 7.43 -4.42
C LEU A 229 -0.02 7.08 -4.73
N SER A 230 0.95 7.79 -4.16
CA SER A 230 2.38 7.50 -4.38
C SER A 230 2.78 6.12 -3.85
N GLY A 231 2.28 5.71 -2.68
CA GLY A 231 2.51 4.37 -2.14
C GLY A 231 1.84 3.28 -3.00
N ILE A 232 0.57 3.48 -3.39
CA ILE A 232 -0.10 2.55 -4.31
C ILE A 232 0.71 2.38 -5.61
N MET A 233 1.19 3.46 -6.21
CA MET A 233 1.96 3.41 -7.45
C MET A 233 3.33 2.75 -7.28
N LEU A 234 3.98 2.93 -6.11
CA LEU A 234 5.24 2.27 -5.80
C LEU A 234 5.08 0.75 -5.78
N ASP A 235 4.20 0.25 -4.93
CA ASP A 235 4.05 -1.19 -4.66
C ASP A 235 3.43 -1.96 -5.81
N THR A 236 2.61 -1.28 -6.61
CA THR A 236 2.03 -1.86 -7.83
C THR A 236 2.94 -1.73 -9.05
N LYS A 237 4.11 -1.11 -8.93
CA LYS A 237 4.95 -0.74 -10.07
C LYS A 237 4.13 -0.07 -11.18
N ASN A 238 3.46 1.03 -10.83
CA ASN A 238 2.53 1.77 -11.71
C ASN A 238 1.38 0.90 -12.24
N PHE A 239 0.72 0.14 -11.34
CA PHE A 239 -0.44 -0.72 -11.63
C PHE A 239 -0.14 -1.95 -12.50
N VAL A 240 1.11 -2.37 -12.58
CA VAL A 240 1.52 -3.60 -13.29
C VAL A 240 1.40 -4.83 -12.40
N MET A 241 1.79 -4.72 -11.12
CA MET A 241 1.86 -5.85 -10.19
C MET A 241 0.88 -5.69 -9.03
N SER A 242 0.46 -6.81 -8.42
CA SER A 242 -0.36 -6.86 -7.21
C SER A 242 -1.61 -5.97 -7.26
N THR A 243 -2.17 -5.72 -8.47
CA THR A 243 -3.24 -4.77 -8.70
C THR A 243 -4.58 -5.48 -8.85
N GLY A 244 -5.53 -5.14 -7.97
CA GLY A 244 -6.89 -5.65 -8.02
C GLY A 244 -7.93 -4.55 -8.30
N PRO A 245 -9.22 -4.93 -8.46
CA PRO A 245 -10.30 -3.95 -8.66
C PRO A 245 -10.37 -2.90 -7.55
N THR A 246 -10.03 -3.25 -6.31
CA THR A 246 -10.01 -2.34 -5.16
C THR A 246 -8.92 -1.30 -5.31
N THR A 247 -7.74 -1.69 -5.78
CA THR A 247 -6.62 -0.79 -6.06
C THR A 247 -7.02 0.33 -7.04
N PHE A 248 -7.64 -0.05 -8.16
CA PHE A 248 -8.14 0.94 -9.13
C PHE A 248 -9.23 1.85 -8.56
N LYS A 249 -10.14 1.33 -7.73
CA LYS A 249 -11.15 2.15 -7.06
C LYS A 249 -10.53 3.14 -6.06
N CYS A 250 -9.51 2.72 -5.32
CA CYS A 250 -8.74 3.62 -4.44
C CYS A 250 -8.01 4.68 -5.26
N ALA A 251 -7.31 4.29 -6.32
CA ALA A 251 -6.63 5.23 -7.21
C ALA A 251 -7.59 6.24 -7.85
N ALA A 252 -8.75 5.78 -8.35
CA ALA A 252 -9.79 6.65 -8.88
C ALA A 252 -10.32 7.64 -7.83
N PHE A 253 -10.58 7.18 -6.61
CA PHE A 253 -10.99 8.05 -5.50
C PHE A 253 -9.93 9.10 -5.18
N LEU A 254 -8.66 8.71 -5.08
CA LEU A 254 -7.56 9.63 -4.81
C LEU A 254 -7.39 10.63 -5.97
N ARG A 255 -7.52 10.18 -7.22
CA ARG A 255 -7.46 11.05 -8.39
C ARG A 255 -8.64 12.04 -8.47
N GLN A 256 -9.86 11.63 -8.08
CA GLN A 256 -11.01 12.54 -7.93
C GLN A 256 -10.74 13.64 -6.89
N ASN A 257 -9.91 13.34 -5.88
CA ASN A 257 -9.44 14.30 -4.87
C ASN A 257 -8.12 14.99 -5.27
N ARG A 258 -7.85 15.08 -6.58
CA ARG A 258 -6.74 15.83 -7.18
C ARG A 258 -5.34 15.30 -6.86
N ALA A 259 -5.19 14.01 -6.49
CA ALA A 259 -3.86 13.41 -6.44
C ALA A 259 -3.11 13.68 -7.77
N ASP A 260 -1.84 14.04 -7.68
CA ASP A 260 -1.03 14.44 -8.84
C ASP A 260 -0.07 13.31 -9.28
N PRO A 261 -0.45 12.51 -10.30
CA PRO A 261 0.42 11.43 -10.79
C PRO A 261 1.68 11.94 -11.51
N VAL A 262 1.70 13.18 -12.01
CA VAL A 262 2.90 13.76 -12.61
C VAL A 262 3.93 14.07 -11.52
N LEU A 263 3.47 14.65 -10.40
CA LEU A 263 4.33 14.87 -9.25
C LEU A 263 4.86 13.55 -8.68
N ILE A 264 3.98 12.54 -8.56
CA ILE A 264 4.39 11.19 -8.11
C ILE A 264 5.45 10.63 -9.05
N LYS A 265 5.29 10.73 -10.37
CA LYS A 265 6.31 10.28 -11.32
C LYS A 265 7.66 10.99 -11.11
N LYS A 266 7.63 12.27 -10.73
CA LYS A 266 8.86 13.02 -10.37
C LYS A 266 9.48 12.50 -9.06
N MET A 267 8.68 12.02 -8.10
CA MET A 267 9.19 11.40 -6.87
C MET A 267 9.93 10.09 -7.14
N PHE A 268 9.60 9.39 -8.23
CA PHE A 268 10.32 8.20 -8.71
C PHE A 268 11.54 8.50 -9.59
N SER A 269 11.90 9.79 -9.77
CA SER A 269 13.04 10.12 -10.60
C SER A 269 14.35 9.66 -9.96
N GLU A 270 15.21 9.17 -10.79
CA GLU A 270 16.53 8.65 -10.43
C GLU A 270 17.62 9.67 -10.73
N SER A 271 18.76 9.58 -10.04
CA SER A 271 19.92 10.37 -10.44
C SER A 271 20.50 9.85 -11.78
N VAL A 272 21.20 10.74 -12.48
CA VAL A 272 21.86 10.39 -13.74
C VAL A 272 22.86 9.24 -13.54
N GLU A 273 23.52 9.19 -12.40
CA GLU A 273 24.50 8.17 -12.02
C GLU A 273 23.84 6.80 -11.89
N VAL A 274 22.71 6.71 -11.16
CA VAL A 274 21.91 5.47 -11.04
C VAL A 274 21.41 5.03 -12.41
N CYS A 275 20.88 5.97 -13.20
CA CYS A 275 20.36 5.69 -14.54
C CYS A 275 21.47 5.12 -15.47
N LYS A 276 22.64 5.77 -15.51
CA LYS A 276 23.79 5.29 -16.28
C LYS A 276 24.22 3.89 -15.84
N ARG A 277 24.32 3.66 -14.53
CA ARG A 277 24.72 2.37 -13.97
C ARG A 277 23.71 1.27 -14.32
N LYS A 278 22.40 1.57 -14.21
CA LYS A 278 21.33 0.63 -14.57
C LYS A 278 21.43 0.19 -16.03
N TYR A 279 21.56 1.13 -16.96
CA TYR A 279 21.64 0.80 -18.39
C TYR A 279 22.97 0.16 -18.80
N ASP A 280 24.05 0.46 -18.10
CA ASP A 280 25.32 -0.27 -18.26
C ASP A 280 25.11 -1.76 -17.92
N ILE A 281 24.47 -2.06 -16.80
CA ILE A 281 24.15 -3.46 -16.41
C ILE A 281 23.23 -4.11 -17.44
N VAL A 282 22.17 -3.43 -17.86
CA VAL A 282 21.19 -3.98 -18.83
C VAL A 282 21.82 -4.26 -20.17
N SER A 283 22.77 -3.43 -20.62
CA SER A 283 23.45 -3.62 -21.91
C SER A 283 24.36 -4.87 -21.96
N HIS A 284 24.74 -5.43 -20.82
CA HIS A 284 25.57 -6.62 -20.69
C HIS A 284 24.75 -7.88 -20.28
N VAL A 285 23.45 -7.89 -20.62
CA VAL A 285 22.58 -9.03 -20.32
C VAL A 285 22.96 -10.27 -21.14
N GLU A 286 22.95 -11.41 -20.47
CA GLU A 286 22.99 -12.74 -21.11
C GLU A 286 21.63 -13.40 -20.97
N LEU A 287 21.10 -13.90 -22.07
CA LEU A 287 19.87 -14.69 -22.06
C LEU A 287 20.21 -16.19 -21.89
N TYR A 288 19.63 -16.80 -20.89
CA TYR A 288 19.71 -18.23 -20.63
C TYR A 288 18.30 -18.79 -20.67
N GLU A 289 17.96 -19.50 -21.77
CA GLU A 289 16.59 -19.88 -22.10
C GLU A 289 15.67 -18.63 -22.13
N ASN A 290 14.70 -18.55 -21.22
CA ASN A 290 13.79 -17.40 -21.05
C ASN A 290 14.10 -16.57 -19.80
N VAL A 291 15.34 -16.65 -19.30
CA VAL A 291 15.81 -15.91 -18.13
C VAL A 291 16.90 -14.92 -18.53
N ALA A 292 16.84 -13.71 -17.98
CA ALA A 292 17.87 -12.70 -18.15
C ALA A 292 18.84 -12.73 -16.96
N ILE A 293 20.13 -12.87 -17.24
CA ILE A 293 21.21 -12.83 -16.25
C ILE A 293 22.14 -11.68 -16.62
N ALA A 294 22.42 -10.80 -15.66
CA ALA A 294 23.40 -9.73 -15.84
C ALA A 294 24.31 -9.62 -14.62
N LYS A 295 25.47 -9.00 -14.81
CA LYS A 295 26.42 -8.75 -13.72
C LYS A 295 27.12 -7.42 -13.90
N THR A 296 27.60 -6.86 -12.80
CA THR A 296 28.49 -5.71 -12.79
C THR A 296 29.60 -5.92 -11.79
N GLU A 297 30.78 -5.47 -12.11
CA GLU A 297 31.95 -5.47 -11.20
C GLU A 297 32.10 -4.16 -10.44
N ASN A 298 31.25 -3.16 -10.76
CA ASN A 298 31.26 -1.87 -10.11
C ASN A 298 30.81 -1.99 -8.64
N GLN A 299 31.50 -1.28 -7.76
CA GLN A 299 31.25 -1.27 -6.32
C GLN A 299 31.22 0.17 -5.79
N ASP A 300 30.27 0.95 -6.27
CA ASP A 300 30.00 2.30 -5.77
C ASP A 300 28.67 2.38 -5.01
N GLN A 301 28.41 3.53 -4.42
CA GLN A 301 27.18 3.76 -3.63
C GLN A 301 25.87 3.61 -4.43
N TYR A 302 25.93 3.68 -5.76
CA TYR A 302 24.78 3.59 -6.66
C TYR A 302 24.52 2.16 -7.14
N THR A 303 25.54 1.30 -7.08
CA THR A 303 25.50 -0.06 -7.66
C THR A 303 24.36 -0.90 -7.11
N ARG A 304 24.13 -0.92 -5.79
CA ARG A 304 23.10 -1.72 -5.17
C ARG A 304 21.69 -1.35 -5.66
N ILE A 305 21.41 -0.04 -5.75
CA ILE A 305 20.13 0.48 -6.24
C ILE A 305 19.96 0.15 -7.72
N ALA A 306 20.97 0.47 -8.52
CA ALA A 306 20.95 0.22 -9.96
C ALA A 306 20.78 -1.29 -10.29
N THR A 307 21.37 -2.18 -9.49
CA THR A 307 21.25 -3.64 -9.66
C THR A 307 19.78 -4.11 -9.48
N ALA A 308 19.10 -3.64 -8.44
CA ALA A 308 17.70 -3.97 -8.21
C ALA A 308 16.80 -3.44 -9.34
N GLN A 309 17.06 -2.20 -9.80
CA GLN A 309 16.31 -1.59 -10.89
C GLN A 309 16.63 -2.21 -12.26
N ALA A 310 17.88 -2.62 -12.49
CA ALA A 310 18.25 -3.35 -13.69
C ALA A 310 17.52 -4.70 -13.76
N ALA A 311 17.37 -5.40 -12.62
CA ALA A 311 16.60 -6.64 -12.58
C ALA A 311 15.11 -6.39 -12.96
N ASP A 312 14.52 -5.27 -12.53
CA ASP A 312 13.17 -4.89 -12.96
C ASP A 312 13.11 -4.55 -14.45
N GLU A 313 14.10 -3.81 -14.97
CA GLU A 313 14.19 -3.41 -16.38
C GLU A 313 14.32 -4.62 -17.30
N LEU A 314 15.14 -5.61 -16.94
CA LEU A 314 15.36 -6.84 -17.72
C LEU A 314 14.07 -7.65 -17.92
N LEU A 315 13.08 -7.54 -17.04
CA LEU A 315 11.77 -8.16 -17.24
C LEU A 315 10.96 -7.54 -18.38
N THR A 316 11.34 -6.36 -18.87
CA THR A 316 10.65 -5.73 -20.01
C THR A 316 11.10 -6.30 -21.36
N ILE A 317 12.15 -7.12 -21.36
CA ILE A 317 12.67 -7.77 -22.59
C ILE A 317 11.68 -8.89 -23.00
N ASN A 318 11.32 -8.89 -24.26
CA ASN A 318 10.39 -9.87 -24.80
C ASN A 318 10.89 -11.32 -24.59
N GLY A 319 10.03 -12.18 -24.04
CA GLY A 319 10.32 -13.58 -23.75
C GLY A 319 11.03 -13.83 -22.42
N VAL A 320 11.41 -12.79 -21.67
CA VAL A 320 12.01 -12.95 -20.33
C VAL A 320 10.93 -13.13 -19.28
N VAL A 321 10.98 -14.23 -18.52
CA VAL A 321 10.05 -14.56 -17.43
C VAL A 321 10.64 -14.30 -16.03
N ALA A 322 11.97 -14.31 -15.93
CA ALA A 322 12.69 -13.97 -14.70
C ALA A 322 14.02 -13.30 -15.01
N SER A 323 14.51 -12.49 -14.10
CA SER A 323 15.79 -11.79 -14.22
C SER A 323 16.61 -11.92 -12.94
N PHE A 324 17.93 -12.03 -13.11
CA PHE A 324 18.88 -12.14 -12.01
C PHE A 324 20.07 -11.23 -12.30
N VAL A 325 20.34 -10.31 -11.38
CA VAL A 325 21.45 -9.36 -11.53
C VAL A 325 22.41 -9.50 -10.37
N MET A 326 23.68 -9.73 -10.67
CA MET A 326 24.75 -9.91 -9.68
C MET A 326 25.59 -8.65 -9.54
N CYS A 327 25.91 -8.26 -8.31
CA CYS A 327 26.86 -7.16 -8.04
C CYS A 327 27.72 -7.46 -6.80
N PRO A 328 28.96 -6.88 -6.73
CA PRO A 328 29.80 -7.04 -5.56
C PRO A 328 29.25 -6.24 -4.36
N SER A 329 29.48 -6.72 -3.15
CA SER A 329 29.14 -6.05 -1.90
C SER A 329 30.17 -6.44 -0.82
N GLY A 330 31.27 -5.71 -0.75
CA GLY A 330 32.40 -6.05 0.13
C GLY A 330 33.04 -7.39 -0.25
N GLU A 331 33.01 -8.35 0.64
CA GLU A 331 33.54 -9.72 0.46
C GLU A 331 32.49 -10.70 -0.12
N GLU A 332 31.31 -10.19 -0.49
CA GLU A 332 30.18 -10.99 -0.94
C GLU A 332 29.72 -10.57 -2.34
N ILE A 333 28.96 -11.42 -3.01
CA ILE A 333 28.21 -11.11 -4.22
C ILE A 333 26.73 -11.12 -3.87
N ASN A 334 26.05 -10.01 -4.13
CA ASN A 334 24.60 -9.90 -4.03
C ASN A 334 23.98 -10.32 -5.36
N ILE A 335 22.84 -11.05 -5.28
CA ILE A 335 21.96 -11.33 -6.41
C ILE A 335 20.61 -10.70 -6.15
N SER A 336 20.14 -9.87 -7.07
CA SER A 336 18.77 -9.39 -7.12
C SER A 336 17.98 -10.18 -8.14
N ALA A 337 16.86 -10.79 -7.72
CA ALA A 337 16.01 -11.63 -8.56
C ALA A 337 14.61 -11.04 -8.70
N ARG A 338 14.05 -11.06 -9.91
CA ARG A 338 12.70 -10.56 -10.22
C ARG A 338 11.95 -11.51 -11.15
N SER A 339 10.60 -11.50 -11.06
CA SER A 339 9.70 -12.15 -12.02
C SER A 339 8.33 -11.46 -11.99
N PHE A 340 7.50 -11.72 -12.99
CA PHE A 340 6.08 -11.33 -12.96
C PHE A 340 5.18 -12.33 -12.22
N GLY A 341 5.74 -13.42 -11.67
CA GLY A 341 5.04 -14.42 -10.89
C GLY A 341 4.89 -15.77 -11.56
N ASP A 342 5.30 -15.91 -12.82
CA ASP A 342 5.37 -17.21 -13.51
C ASP A 342 6.46 -18.08 -12.88
N VAL A 343 7.58 -17.48 -12.54
CA VAL A 343 8.70 -18.09 -11.82
C VAL A 343 8.70 -17.63 -10.37
N ASP A 344 8.83 -18.57 -9.44
CA ASP A 344 8.98 -18.28 -8.01
C ASP A 344 10.45 -18.01 -7.67
N VAL A 345 10.88 -16.75 -7.82
CA VAL A 345 12.28 -16.37 -7.56
C VAL A 345 12.67 -16.51 -6.09
N GLN A 346 11.71 -16.53 -5.16
CA GLN A 346 11.99 -16.77 -3.75
C GLN A 346 12.59 -18.14 -3.52
N LYS A 347 12.05 -19.21 -4.18
CA LYS A 347 12.56 -20.58 -4.05
C LYS A 347 13.99 -20.68 -4.60
N ILE A 348 14.26 -20.04 -5.73
CA ILE A 348 15.58 -20.02 -6.35
C ILE A 348 16.59 -19.33 -5.41
N MET A 349 16.23 -18.16 -4.85
CA MET A 349 17.10 -17.44 -3.93
C MET A 349 17.28 -18.17 -2.60
N ALA A 350 16.23 -18.80 -2.05
CA ALA A 350 16.32 -19.62 -0.84
C ALA A 350 17.28 -20.80 -1.00
N ARG A 351 17.32 -21.44 -2.19
CA ARG A 351 18.28 -22.50 -2.52
C ARG A 351 19.75 -22.03 -2.43
N LEU A 352 19.96 -20.71 -2.62
CA LEU A 352 21.28 -20.07 -2.52
C LEU A 352 21.55 -19.44 -1.14
N GLY A 353 20.64 -19.62 -0.17
CA GLY A 353 20.77 -19.08 1.18
C GLY A 353 20.18 -17.67 1.35
N GLY A 354 19.37 -17.22 0.37
CA GLY A 354 18.68 -15.95 0.39
C GLY A 354 17.18 -16.07 0.72
N GLY A 355 16.40 -15.07 0.31
CA GLY A 355 14.95 -15.03 0.55
C GLY A 355 14.28 -13.86 -0.13
N GLY A 356 13.02 -13.66 0.16
CA GLY A 356 12.21 -12.58 -0.40
C GLY A 356 10.76 -13.01 -0.65
N HIS A 357 10.19 -12.54 -1.74
CA HIS A 357 8.85 -12.85 -2.20
C HIS A 357 8.87 -13.59 -3.54
N LYS A 358 7.73 -14.17 -3.92
CA LYS A 358 7.57 -14.90 -5.18
C LYS A 358 8.09 -14.13 -6.40
N THR A 359 7.87 -12.81 -6.43
CA THR A 359 8.20 -11.94 -7.58
C THR A 359 9.46 -11.10 -7.40
N ALA A 360 9.99 -11.01 -6.18
CA ALA A 360 11.19 -10.23 -5.84
C ALA A 360 11.93 -10.89 -4.68
N ALA A 361 13.15 -11.30 -4.93
CA ALA A 361 13.98 -11.98 -3.93
C ALA A 361 15.46 -11.57 -4.10
N ALA A 362 16.27 -11.89 -3.10
CA ALA A 362 17.69 -11.61 -3.14
C ALA A 362 18.47 -12.65 -2.34
N CYS A 363 19.75 -12.79 -2.63
CA CYS A 363 20.68 -13.52 -1.77
C CYS A 363 22.06 -12.85 -1.75
N GLN A 364 22.84 -13.21 -0.74
CA GLN A 364 24.22 -12.78 -0.55
C GLN A 364 25.10 -14.04 -0.43
N ILE A 365 26.11 -14.16 -1.28
CA ILE A 365 27.01 -15.30 -1.29
C ILE A 365 28.41 -14.84 -0.92
N LYS A 366 28.98 -15.44 0.14
CA LYS A 366 30.32 -15.13 0.66
C LYS A 366 31.41 -15.62 -0.28
N THR A 367 31.65 -14.86 -1.35
CA THR A 367 32.73 -15.06 -2.33
C THR A 367 32.84 -13.85 -3.23
N LYS A 368 34.00 -13.65 -3.86
CA LYS A 368 34.23 -12.68 -4.94
C LYS A 368 34.26 -13.30 -6.32
N ASP A 369 34.12 -14.62 -6.42
CA ASP A 369 34.16 -15.36 -7.68
C ASP A 369 32.80 -15.34 -8.37
N PHE A 370 32.60 -14.41 -9.30
CA PHE A 370 31.38 -14.33 -10.12
C PHE A 370 31.10 -15.59 -10.93
N LYS A 371 32.14 -16.28 -11.42
CA LYS A 371 31.95 -17.53 -12.21
C LYS A 371 31.35 -18.64 -11.34
N LEU A 372 31.83 -18.77 -10.09
CA LEU A 372 31.29 -19.72 -9.14
C LEU A 372 29.83 -19.40 -8.80
N VAL A 373 29.52 -18.12 -8.54
CA VAL A 373 28.16 -17.66 -8.21
C VAL A 373 27.22 -17.90 -9.40
N GLU A 374 27.62 -17.55 -10.60
CA GLU A 374 26.85 -17.76 -11.82
C GLU A 374 26.56 -19.24 -12.07
N LYS A 375 27.55 -20.12 -11.88
CA LYS A 375 27.38 -21.58 -11.99
C LYS A 375 26.33 -22.10 -11.00
N ARG A 376 26.38 -21.63 -9.72
CA ARG A 376 25.41 -21.98 -8.68
C ARG A 376 24.02 -21.45 -9.00
N LEU A 377 23.93 -20.21 -9.51
CA LEU A 377 22.68 -19.57 -9.90
C LEU A 377 22.02 -20.37 -11.06
N ARG A 378 22.77 -20.68 -12.13
CA ARG A 378 22.25 -21.46 -13.27
C ARG A 378 21.77 -22.85 -12.82
N ALA A 379 22.48 -23.53 -11.93
CA ALA A 379 22.05 -24.80 -11.35
C ALA A 379 20.74 -24.66 -10.55
N ALA A 380 20.61 -23.60 -9.74
CA ALA A 380 19.39 -23.34 -8.99
C ALA A 380 18.21 -22.96 -9.92
N ILE A 381 18.44 -22.21 -10.99
CA ILE A 381 17.42 -21.91 -12.01
C ILE A 381 16.91 -23.19 -12.65
N SER A 382 17.80 -24.06 -13.13
CA SER A 382 17.43 -25.33 -13.78
C SER A 382 16.70 -26.34 -12.86
N GLU A 383 16.80 -26.17 -11.53
CA GLU A 383 16.07 -26.99 -10.55
C GLU A 383 14.60 -26.61 -10.43
N PHE A 384 14.27 -25.31 -10.69
CA PHE A 384 12.93 -24.73 -10.43
C PHE A 384 12.21 -24.23 -11.69
N MET A 385 12.80 -24.35 -12.85
CA MET A 385 12.22 -24.04 -14.16
C MET A 385 12.15 -25.30 -15.03
#